data_0dbb2ea85b1ea91fa92abc232b6b98d8
#
_entry.id   0dbb2ea85b1ea91fa92abc232b6b98d8
#
_cell.length_a   1.000
_cell.length_b   1.000
_cell.length_c   1.000
_cell.angle_alpha   90.00
_cell.angle_beta   90.00
_cell.angle_gamma   90.00
#
_symmetry.space_group_name_H-M   'P 1'
#
loop_
_entity.id
_entity.type
_entity.pdbx_description
1 polymer ?
#
loop_
_entity_poly.entity_id
_entity_poly.type
_entity_poly.pdbx_seq_one_letter_code
_entity_poly.pdbx_strand_id
1 'polypeptide(L)'
;MATINFAGNTYAGEVLEDLLVYTAHGNDTFKEGLIHIKPGIQKKLVLPHVSLGQIIQDNKPTPTSNDGKEGDNGSNEYKHSERYLEPNDFMVYLEFNPRDYEDYWKPFQPEGELIFRDLDPKVQATMLHLLIDRKDEYLGDCIWCSKKSSNPMSITGPEDSTTIGGASAAGPMKYFDGAVARVLTNVNSEDPNEVASGKVILAGNTAFTTGAEVENALYTMWLKCPKNVRKSSALKFVMGWETWDLYDQYLTSKDVKYTENAEVNKYKFKGKKVVVINGMPEHTIFLGKFTSGMDSCLWMGVDYATDQESVKVERLQANSELYFFQMRMKVDVNIVLPSEIVVWTAYKSA
;
A
#
# COMPACT_ATOMS: atom_id res chain seq x y z
N MET A 1 5.26 -31.11 -14.19
CA MET A 1 4.91 -30.57 -12.88
C MET A 1 6.12 -30.76 -11.98
N ALA A 2 6.71 -29.68 -11.51
CA ALA A 2 7.83 -29.79 -10.58
C ALA A 2 7.30 -30.27 -9.23
N THR A 3 7.75 -31.43 -8.79
CA THR A 3 7.44 -31.99 -7.48
C THR A 3 8.21 -31.19 -6.44
N ILE A 4 7.48 -30.47 -5.61
CA ILE A 4 8.07 -29.74 -4.48
C ILE A 4 8.45 -30.79 -3.42
N ASN A 5 9.74 -31.00 -3.21
CA ASN A 5 10.23 -31.94 -2.19
C ASN A 5 10.75 -31.15 -1.00
N PHE A 6 10.16 -31.36 0.19
CA PHE A 6 10.47 -30.60 1.41
C PHE A 6 11.79 -30.96 2.09
N ALA A 7 12.48 -31.98 1.66
CA ALA A 7 13.77 -32.32 2.21
C ALA A 7 14.86 -31.37 1.70
N GLY A 8 14.94 -30.17 2.31
CA GLY A 8 16.04 -29.23 2.09
C GLY A 8 15.93 -28.34 0.85
N ASN A 9 14.73 -28.04 0.38
CA ASN A 9 14.57 -27.16 -0.76
C ASN A 9 14.62 -25.70 -0.35
N THR A 10 15.55 -24.98 -0.96
CA THR A 10 15.65 -23.52 -0.89
C THR A 10 15.09 -22.94 -2.19
N TYR A 11 14.05 -22.13 -2.09
CA TYR A 11 13.52 -21.37 -3.22
C TYR A 11 14.30 -20.09 -3.36
N ALA A 12 15.02 -19.91 -4.45
CA ALA A 12 15.81 -18.72 -4.74
C ALA A 12 15.75 -18.36 -6.23
N GLY A 13 16.03 -17.12 -6.56
CA GLY A 13 16.06 -16.65 -7.93
C GLY A 13 14.68 -16.53 -8.58
N GLU A 14 14.55 -16.97 -9.81
CA GLU A 14 13.37 -16.79 -10.67
C GLU A 14 12.09 -17.40 -10.07
N VAL A 15 12.20 -18.57 -9.40
CA VAL A 15 11.05 -19.22 -8.74
C VAL A 15 10.57 -18.43 -7.53
N LEU A 16 11.47 -17.80 -6.79
CA LEU A 16 11.12 -16.90 -5.68
C LEU A 16 10.51 -15.61 -6.20
N GLU A 17 11.03 -15.08 -7.30
CA GLU A 17 10.49 -13.91 -7.98
C GLU A 17 9.04 -14.15 -8.41
N ASP A 18 8.76 -15.28 -9.06
CA ASP A 18 7.41 -15.68 -9.45
C ASP A 18 6.50 -15.83 -8.22
N LEU A 19 6.99 -16.43 -7.15
CA LEU A 19 6.23 -16.60 -5.91
C LEU A 19 5.93 -15.26 -5.24
N LEU A 20 6.89 -14.35 -5.17
CA LEU A 20 6.72 -13.00 -4.62
C LEU A 20 5.82 -12.13 -5.50
N VAL A 21 5.94 -12.23 -6.82
CA VAL A 21 5.06 -11.56 -7.77
C VAL A 21 3.63 -12.08 -7.63
N TYR A 22 3.45 -13.39 -7.55
CA TYR A 22 2.14 -14.00 -7.33
C TYR A 22 1.51 -13.53 -6.02
N THR A 23 2.26 -13.49 -4.93
CA THR A 23 1.80 -13.01 -3.64
C THR A 23 1.48 -11.52 -3.66
N ALA A 24 2.29 -10.72 -4.33
CA ALA A 24 2.01 -9.30 -4.50
C ALA A 24 0.70 -9.05 -5.28
N HIS A 25 0.37 -9.91 -6.22
CA HIS A 25 -0.88 -9.84 -6.98
C HIS A 25 -2.11 -10.40 -6.23
N GLY A 26 -1.94 -11.10 -5.12
CA GLY A 26 -3.03 -11.64 -4.29
C GLY A 26 -3.88 -10.58 -3.59
N ASN A 27 -3.34 -9.39 -3.39
CA ASN A 27 -3.95 -8.29 -2.65
C ASN A 27 -4.83 -7.41 -3.57
N ASP A 28 -5.94 -6.90 -3.03
CA ASP A 28 -6.85 -6.01 -3.76
C ASP A 28 -6.17 -4.74 -4.27
N THR A 29 -5.23 -4.17 -3.51
CA THR A 29 -4.44 -3.01 -3.92
C THR A 29 -3.64 -3.27 -5.19
N PHE A 30 -3.07 -4.47 -5.33
CA PHE A 30 -2.32 -4.88 -6.51
C PHE A 30 -3.23 -5.32 -7.65
N LYS A 31 -4.31 -6.08 -7.36
CA LYS A 31 -5.30 -6.50 -8.36
C LYS A 31 -5.92 -5.32 -9.09
N GLU A 32 -6.24 -4.24 -8.35
CA GLU A 32 -6.80 -3.01 -8.91
C GLU A 32 -5.73 -2.08 -9.52
N GLY A 33 -4.46 -2.44 -9.43
CA GLY A 33 -3.34 -1.67 -9.97
C GLY A 33 -3.28 -0.26 -9.39
N LEU A 34 -3.32 -0.14 -8.05
CA LEU A 34 -3.34 1.16 -7.36
C LEU A 34 -1.94 1.67 -7.01
N ILE A 35 -0.94 0.82 -7.04
CA ILE A 35 0.41 1.12 -6.61
C ILE A 35 1.44 0.71 -7.68
N HIS A 36 2.47 1.53 -7.83
CA HIS A 36 3.61 1.20 -8.66
C HIS A 36 4.67 0.46 -7.85
N ILE A 37 5.07 -0.73 -8.31
CA ILE A 37 6.09 -1.54 -7.64
C ILE A 37 7.44 -1.27 -8.30
N LYS A 38 8.42 -0.84 -7.49
CA LYS A 38 9.80 -0.65 -7.91
C LYS A 38 10.67 -1.73 -7.30
N PRO A 39 11.15 -2.70 -8.10
CA PRO A 39 12.02 -3.75 -7.63
C PRO A 39 13.49 -3.33 -7.54
N GLY A 40 14.30 -4.15 -6.87
CA GLY A 40 15.76 -4.05 -6.87
C GLY A 40 16.33 -3.00 -5.94
N ILE A 41 15.61 -2.64 -4.86
CA ILE A 41 16.06 -1.64 -3.88
C ILE A 41 16.67 -2.34 -2.68
N GLN A 42 18.00 -2.43 -2.62
CA GLN A 42 18.71 -3.08 -1.52
C GLN A 42 18.71 -2.26 -0.22
N LYS A 43 18.92 -0.93 -0.30
CA LYS A 43 18.96 -0.05 0.87
C LYS A 43 18.05 1.15 0.72
N LYS A 44 18.42 2.08 -0.16
CA LYS A 44 17.70 3.35 -0.36
C LYS A 44 17.72 3.73 -1.83
N LEU A 45 16.56 4.02 -2.38
CA LEU A 45 16.40 4.62 -3.69
C LEU A 45 15.94 6.06 -3.53
N VAL A 46 16.65 6.99 -4.14
CA VAL A 46 16.27 8.40 -4.20
C VAL A 46 15.51 8.64 -5.50
N LEU A 47 14.35 9.26 -5.38
CA LEU A 47 13.48 9.66 -6.49
C LEU A 47 13.55 11.17 -6.61
N PRO A 48 14.35 11.71 -7.55
CA PRO A 48 14.46 13.15 -7.72
C PRO A 48 13.17 13.70 -8.34
N HIS A 49 12.68 14.78 -7.78
CA HIS A 49 11.57 15.55 -8.32
C HIS A 49 12.03 16.97 -8.63
N VAL A 50 11.80 17.41 -9.85
CA VAL A 50 12.16 18.75 -10.30
C VAL A 50 10.88 19.53 -10.59
N SER A 51 10.71 20.65 -9.96
CA SER A 51 9.63 21.60 -10.25
C SER A 51 10.21 22.93 -10.74
N LEU A 52 9.48 23.57 -11.64
CA LEU A 52 9.85 24.86 -12.20
C LEU A 52 8.74 25.86 -11.83
N GLY A 53 9.14 27.03 -11.36
CA GLY A 53 8.22 28.13 -11.08
C GLY A 53 7.70 28.79 -12.36
N GLN A 54 7.08 29.95 -12.21
CA GLN A 54 6.58 30.73 -13.34
C GLN A 54 7.77 31.30 -14.13
N ILE A 55 7.83 30.98 -15.42
CA ILE A 55 8.93 31.41 -16.32
C ILE A 55 8.56 32.58 -17.23
N ILE A 56 7.27 32.92 -17.32
CA ILE A 56 6.80 33.95 -18.19
C ILE A 56 6.99 35.31 -17.51
N GLN A 57 7.67 36.23 -18.17
CA GLN A 57 7.90 37.58 -17.71
C GLN A 57 7.60 38.57 -18.84
N ASP A 58 7.50 39.84 -18.50
CA ASP A 58 7.31 40.93 -19.48
C ASP A 58 8.47 40.97 -20.46
N ASN A 59 8.17 41.39 -21.69
CA ASN A 59 9.18 41.62 -22.70
C ASN A 59 10.02 42.83 -22.33
N LYS A 60 11.26 42.62 -21.93
CA LYS A 60 12.21 43.67 -21.52
C LYS A 60 13.37 43.72 -22.52
N PRO A 61 13.91 44.91 -22.84
CA PRO A 61 15.09 45.01 -23.72
C PRO A 61 16.31 44.24 -23.21
N THR A 62 16.42 44.10 -21.91
CA THR A 62 17.49 43.36 -21.26
C THR A 62 16.83 42.26 -20.37
N PRO A 63 16.62 41.04 -20.88
CA PRO A 63 16.04 39.99 -20.08
C PRO A 63 17.02 39.59 -18.97
N THR A 64 16.55 39.57 -17.75
CA THR A 64 17.29 39.05 -16.59
C THR A 64 16.61 37.80 -16.10
N SER A 65 17.39 36.87 -15.55
CA SER A 65 16.81 35.76 -14.83
C SER A 65 15.98 36.33 -13.68
N ASN A 66 14.81 35.77 -13.51
CA ASN A 66 13.91 36.26 -12.50
C ASN A 66 14.26 35.58 -11.16
N ASP A 67 14.99 36.28 -10.33
CA ASP A 67 15.54 35.74 -9.06
C ASP A 67 14.50 35.83 -7.91
N GLY A 68 13.20 35.82 -8.22
CA GLY A 68 12.16 35.97 -7.23
C GLY A 68 12.09 37.40 -6.67
N LYS A 69 12.51 38.42 -7.45
CA LYS A 69 12.43 39.83 -7.06
C LYS A 69 10.99 40.28 -6.97
N GLU A 70 10.77 41.18 -6.05
CA GLU A 70 9.47 41.84 -5.79
C GLU A 70 8.87 42.42 -7.08
N GLY A 71 7.65 41.97 -7.39
CA GLY A 71 6.95 42.35 -8.61
C GLY A 71 6.90 41.28 -9.70
N ASP A 72 7.74 40.28 -9.65
CA ASP A 72 7.69 39.10 -10.49
C ASP A 72 7.14 37.95 -9.67
N ASN A 73 5.92 37.52 -9.94
CA ASN A 73 5.17 36.50 -9.19
C ASN A 73 5.74 35.06 -9.33
N GLY A 74 7.04 34.86 -9.34
CA GLY A 74 7.57 33.54 -9.39
C GLY A 74 9.07 33.48 -9.28
N SER A 75 9.57 32.60 -8.50
CA SER A 75 10.95 32.16 -8.63
C SER A 75 11.07 31.29 -9.87
N ASN A 76 11.89 31.70 -10.83
CA ASN A 76 12.23 30.92 -12.02
C ASN A 76 13.17 29.77 -11.70
N GLU A 77 13.43 29.54 -10.43
CA GLU A 77 14.36 28.54 -10.00
C GLU A 77 13.82 27.15 -10.25
N TYR A 78 14.68 26.30 -10.74
CA TYR A 78 14.48 24.88 -10.68
C TYR A 78 14.56 24.46 -9.21
N LYS A 79 13.44 24.01 -8.67
CA LYS A 79 13.40 23.44 -7.32
C LYS A 79 13.61 21.96 -7.43
N HIS A 80 14.68 21.51 -6.81
CA HIS A 80 14.98 20.09 -6.66
C HIS A 80 14.44 19.63 -5.32
N SER A 81 13.72 18.54 -5.32
CA SER A 81 13.28 17.85 -4.13
C SER A 81 13.51 16.36 -4.31
N GLU A 82 13.63 15.67 -3.21
CA GLU A 82 13.91 14.24 -3.20
C GLU A 82 12.84 13.51 -2.41
N ARG A 83 12.39 12.42 -2.97
CA ARG A 83 11.62 11.40 -2.26
C ARG A 83 12.44 10.14 -2.23
N TYR A 84 12.27 9.32 -1.22
CA TYR A 84 13.05 8.11 -1.10
C TYR A 84 12.19 6.92 -0.73
N LEU A 85 12.63 5.76 -1.16
CA LEU A 85 12.14 4.46 -0.74
C LEU A 85 13.27 3.76 0.01
N GLU A 86 12.99 3.35 1.23
CA GLU A 86 13.95 2.70 2.12
C GLU A 86 13.33 1.41 2.68
N PRO A 87 13.36 0.30 1.91
CA PRO A 87 12.76 -0.95 2.32
C PRO A 87 13.36 -1.50 3.61
N ASN A 88 12.49 -1.83 4.57
CA ASN A 88 12.87 -2.43 5.84
C ASN A 88 12.58 -3.93 5.84
N ASP A 89 13.46 -4.66 6.51
CA ASP A 89 13.38 -6.10 6.63
C ASP A 89 12.27 -6.55 7.57
N PHE A 90 11.54 -7.56 7.16
CA PHE A 90 10.71 -8.34 8.05
C PHE A 90 10.67 -9.81 7.60
N MET A 91 10.26 -10.67 8.49
CA MET A 91 10.32 -12.11 8.31
C MET A 91 8.99 -12.74 8.68
N VAL A 92 8.56 -13.67 7.85
CA VAL A 92 7.52 -14.64 8.20
C VAL A 92 8.23 -15.91 8.66
N TYR A 93 7.93 -16.36 9.86
CA TYR A 93 8.47 -17.59 10.43
C TYR A 93 7.35 -18.37 11.08
N LEU A 94 7.21 -19.63 10.72
CA LEU A 94 6.22 -20.53 11.27
C LEU A 94 6.84 -21.91 11.45
N GLU A 95 6.65 -22.47 12.64
CA GLU A 95 6.94 -23.88 12.92
C GLU A 95 5.66 -24.69 12.87
N PHE A 96 5.72 -25.87 12.31
CA PHE A 96 4.58 -26.77 12.27
C PHE A 96 5.02 -28.23 12.44
N ASN A 97 4.12 -28.99 13.06
CA ASN A 97 4.29 -30.43 13.23
C ASN A 97 3.41 -31.15 12.19
N PRO A 98 3.97 -31.89 11.24
CA PRO A 98 3.18 -32.63 10.27
C PRO A 98 2.16 -33.57 10.89
N ARG A 99 2.45 -34.14 12.07
CA ARG A 99 1.56 -35.07 12.75
C ARG A 99 0.22 -34.47 13.16
N ASP A 100 0.20 -33.18 13.47
CA ASP A 100 -1.04 -32.48 13.88
C ASP A 100 -2.08 -32.45 12.75
N TYR A 101 -1.63 -32.67 11.52
CA TYR A 101 -2.46 -32.70 10.33
C TYR A 101 -2.73 -34.11 9.78
N GLU A 102 -2.27 -35.12 10.45
CA GLU A 102 -2.33 -36.53 9.96
C GLU A 102 -3.78 -36.99 9.74
N ASP A 103 -4.73 -36.53 10.54
CA ASP A 103 -6.14 -36.85 10.39
C ASP A 103 -6.76 -36.27 9.11
N TYR A 104 -6.23 -35.19 8.58
CA TYR A 104 -6.68 -34.60 7.33
C TYR A 104 -6.09 -35.29 6.09
N TRP A 105 -4.99 -36.08 6.26
CA TRP A 105 -4.31 -36.74 5.15
C TRP A 105 -4.65 -38.21 4.99
N LYS A 106 -5.33 -38.81 5.95
CA LYS A 106 -5.68 -40.22 5.92
C LYS A 106 -6.17 -40.77 4.57
N PRO A 107 -6.91 -39.98 3.75
CA PRO A 107 -7.32 -40.44 2.42
C PRO A 107 -6.20 -40.49 1.38
N PHE A 108 -5.07 -39.84 1.62
CA PHE A 108 -3.98 -39.65 0.66
C PHE A 108 -2.65 -40.21 1.08
N GLN A 109 -2.61 -40.94 2.17
CA GLN A 109 -1.35 -41.50 2.71
C GLN A 109 -0.81 -42.64 1.84
N PRO A 110 0.45 -42.55 1.38
CA PRO A 110 1.15 -43.70 0.86
C PRO A 110 1.42 -44.70 2.00
N GLU A 111 1.34 -45.98 1.69
CA GLU A 111 1.76 -47.03 2.60
C GLU A 111 3.27 -46.91 2.89
N GLY A 112 3.68 -46.82 4.14
CA GLY A 112 5.08 -46.68 4.52
C GLY A 112 5.29 -46.63 6.05
N GLU A 113 6.55 -46.74 6.50
CA GLU A 113 6.91 -46.69 7.92
C GLU A 113 6.65 -45.31 8.54
N LEU A 114 6.09 -45.28 9.74
CA LEU A 114 5.62 -44.09 10.48
C LEU A 114 6.69 -43.01 10.70
N ILE A 115 7.96 -43.38 10.70
CA ILE A 115 9.09 -42.52 11.09
C ILE A 115 9.63 -41.67 9.92
N PHE A 116 9.33 -42.06 8.66
CA PHE A 116 9.92 -41.45 7.47
C PHE A 116 8.86 -40.91 6.47
N ARG A 117 7.63 -40.70 6.92
CA ARG A 117 6.59 -40.17 6.03
C ARG A 117 6.87 -38.72 5.69
N ASP A 118 7.23 -38.51 4.45
CA ASP A 118 7.27 -37.17 3.90
C ASP A 118 5.83 -36.62 3.70
N LEU A 119 5.67 -35.36 3.95
CA LEU A 119 4.40 -34.67 3.75
C LEU A 119 3.94 -34.80 2.30
N ASP A 120 2.67 -35.14 2.06
CA ASP A 120 2.13 -35.22 0.70
C ASP A 120 2.31 -33.84 0.00
N PRO A 121 2.86 -33.81 -1.23
CA PRO A 121 3.08 -32.57 -1.98
C PRO A 121 1.83 -31.67 -2.14
N LYS A 122 0.63 -32.29 -2.17
CA LYS A 122 -0.62 -31.52 -2.26
C LYS A 122 -0.95 -30.77 -0.98
N VAL A 123 -0.73 -31.41 0.16
CA VAL A 123 -0.94 -30.79 1.48
C VAL A 123 0.06 -29.66 1.69
N GLN A 124 1.30 -29.89 1.29
CA GLN A 124 2.35 -28.88 1.31
C GLN A 124 1.99 -27.65 0.49
N ALA A 125 1.54 -27.86 -0.75
CA ALA A 125 1.10 -26.78 -1.62
C ALA A 125 -0.07 -25.98 -1.01
N THR A 126 -1.05 -26.69 -0.40
CA THR A 126 -2.19 -26.03 0.26
C THR A 126 -1.74 -25.21 1.46
N MET A 127 -0.83 -25.72 2.28
CA MET A 127 -0.30 -24.98 3.43
C MET A 127 0.48 -23.74 2.99
N LEU A 128 1.29 -23.86 1.93
CA LEU A 128 2.00 -22.74 1.34
C LEU A 128 1.05 -21.68 0.80
N HIS A 129 -0.01 -22.07 0.08
CA HIS A 129 -1.01 -21.14 -0.42
C HIS A 129 -1.71 -20.39 0.72
N LEU A 130 -2.11 -21.06 1.78
CA LEU A 130 -2.73 -20.44 2.95
C LEU A 130 -1.80 -19.41 3.62
N LEU A 131 -0.51 -19.75 3.76
CA LEU A 131 0.48 -18.83 4.31
C LEU A 131 0.70 -17.60 3.43
N ILE A 132 0.73 -17.81 2.11
CA ILE A 132 0.87 -16.77 1.12
C ILE A 132 -0.34 -15.85 1.15
N ASP A 133 -1.55 -16.39 1.11
CA ASP A 133 -2.81 -15.65 1.16
C ASP A 133 -2.89 -14.79 2.44
N ARG A 134 -2.54 -15.38 3.58
CA ARG A 134 -2.54 -14.63 4.86
C ARG A 134 -1.49 -13.51 4.90
N LYS A 135 -0.32 -13.76 4.34
CA LYS A 135 0.72 -12.73 4.20
C LYS A 135 0.25 -11.60 3.30
N ASP A 136 -0.44 -11.93 2.21
CA ASP A 136 -0.91 -10.93 1.24
C ASP A 136 -2.03 -10.06 1.79
N GLU A 137 -3.00 -10.65 2.47
CA GLU A 137 -4.03 -9.93 3.22
C GLU A 137 -3.36 -8.94 4.17
N TYR A 138 -2.42 -9.43 4.97
CA TYR A 138 -1.67 -8.64 5.91
C TYR A 138 -0.86 -7.50 5.26
N LEU A 139 -0.16 -7.77 4.16
CA LEU A 139 0.59 -6.75 3.42
C LEU A 139 -0.36 -5.67 2.87
N GLY A 140 -1.57 -6.05 2.46
CA GLY A 140 -2.61 -5.15 2.01
C GLY A 140 -3.01 -4.11 3.06
N ASP A 141 -3.23 -4.58 4.26
CA ASP A 141 -3.54 -3.73 5.40
C ASP A 141 -2.36 -2.80 5.72
N CYS A 142 -1.15 -3.35 5.71
CA CYS A 142 0.05 -2.57 6.01
C CYS A 142 0.32 -1.45 5.02
N ILE A 143 0.04 -1.61 3.74
CA ILE A 143 0.23 -0.56 2.73
C ILE A 143 -0.50 0.72 3.11
N TRP A 144 -1.67 0.60 3.72
CA TRP A 144 -2.50 1.75 4.09
C TRP A 144 -2.37 2.15 5.55
N CYS A 145 -2.32 1.21 6.48
CA CYS A 145 -2.48 1.42 7.93
C CYS A 145 -1.22 1.21 8.77
N SER A 146 -0.06 0.98 8.20
CA SER A 146 1.14 0.74 9.01
C SER A 146 1.84 2.02 9.47
N LYS A 147 2.58 1.90 10.57
CA LYS A 147 3.50 2.94 11.06
C LYS A 147 4.79 2.29 11.55
N LYS A 148 5.92 2.75 11.06
CA LYS A 148 7.24 2.27 11.47
C LYS A 148 7.47 2.52 12.97
N SER A 149 8.06 1.56 13.68
CA SER A 149 8.35 1.71 15.12
C SER A 149 9.25 2.90 15.44
N SER A 150 10.14 3.28 14.53
CA SER A 150 11.03 4.43 14.66
C SER A 150 10.37 5.77 14.34
N ASN A 151 9.16 5.78 13.81
CA ASN A 151 8.43 7.02 13.55
C ASN A 151 7.86 7.56 14.87
N PRO A 152 8.30 8.74 15.33
CA PRO A 152 7.89 9.29 16.62
C PRO A 152 6.44 9.78 16.64
N MET A 153 5.83 9.96 15.49
CA MET A 153 4.47 10.50 15.37
C MET A 153 3.46 9.57 16.04
N SER A 154 2.61 10.11 16.90
CA SER A 154 1.43 9.41 17.40
C SER A 154 0.27 9.63 16.44
N ILE A 155 -0.33 8.57 15.95
CA ILE A 155 -1.48 8.61 15.02
C ILE A 155 -2.68 8.04 15.75
N THR A 156 -3.64 8.89 16.05
CA THR A 156 -4.89 8.49 16.71
C THR A 156 -6.03 8.47 15.70
N GLY A 157 -6.85 7.43 15.79
CA GLY A 157 -8.06 7.28 14.99
C GLY A 157 -9.27 8.04 15.54
N PRO A 158 -10.41 7.95 14.85
CA PRO A 158 -11.65 8.62 15.27
C PRO A 158 -12.21 8.11 16.59
N GLU A 159 -11.93 6.87 16.94
CA GLU A 159 -12.23 6.27 18.24
C GLU A 159 -10.95 6.19 19.06
N ASP A 160 -11.02 6.51 20.36
CA ASP A 160 -9.85 6.57 21.25
C ASP A 160 -9.01 5.28 21.31
N SER A 161 -9.58 4.15 20.87
CA SER A 161 -8.92 2.84 20.81
C SER A 161 -8.18 2.54 19.52
N THR A 162 -8.43 3.30 18.43
CA THR A 162 -7.86 3.03 17.10
C THR A 162 -6.59 3.85 16.86
N THR A 163 -5.46 3.32 17.32
CA THR A 163 -4.14 3.93 17.08
C THR A 163 -3.41 3.16 16.00
N ILE A 164 -3.02 3.80 14.92
CA ILE A 164 -2.18 3.18 13.90
C ILE A 164 -0.76 3.03 14.43
N GLY A 165 -0.25 1.80 14.45
CA GLY A 165 1.13 1.49 14.82
C GLY A 165 1.48 1.78 16.28
N GLY A 166 0.49 1.85 17.18
CA GLY A 166 0.72 1.97 18.62
C GLY A 166 1.31 0.70 19.22
N ALA A 167 1.89 0.83 20.41
CA ALA A 167 2.45 -0.30 21.16
C ALA A 167 1.42 -1.38 21.49
N SER A 168 0.13 -1.04 21.46
CA SER A 168 -1.01 -1.95 21.66
C SER A 168 -1.48 -2.62 20.37
N ALA A 169 -1.05 -2.19 19.20
CA ALA A 169 -1.32 -2.89 17.97
C ALA A 169 -0.54 -4.20 18.02
N ALA A 170 -1.21 -5.24 18.50
CA ALA A 170 -0.70 -6.59 18.47
C ALA A 170 -0.47 -6.95 17.00
N GLY A 171 0.74 -6.90 16.57
CA GLY A 171 1.07 -7.38 15.25
C GLY A 171 1.97 -6.45 14.47
N PRO A 172 2.08 -6.80 13.33
CA PRO A 172 3.11 -6.62 12.33
C PRO A 172 3.11 -5.24 11.68
N MET A 173 2.13 -4.37 11.90
CA MET A 173 2.02 -3.01 11.32
C MET A 173 3.07 -2.02 11.85
N LYS A 174 4.33 -2.47 11.98
CA LYS A 174 5.43 -1.67 12.57
C LYS A 174 6.69 -1.58 11.71
N TYR A 175 6.71 -2.25 10.58
CA TYR A 175 7.94 -2.41 9.79
C TYR A 175 8.21 -1.25 8.83
N PHE A 176 7.18 -0.65 8.26
CA PHE A 176 7.28 0.52 7.39
C PHE A 176 6.09 1.46 7.61
N ASP A 177 6.19 2.68 7.08
CA ASP A 177 5.10 3.66 7.13
C ASP A 177 4.13 3.43 5.97
N GLY A 178 2.86 3.20 6.27
CA GLY A 178 1.80 3.09 5.29
C GLY A 178 1.34 4.45 4.76
N ALA A 179 0.42 4.43 3.80
CA ALA A 179 -0.04 5.63 3.11
C ALA A 179 -0.59 6.72 4.05
N VAL A 180 -1.39 6.35 5.07
CA VAL A 180 -1.94 7.32 6.05
C VAL A 180 -0.83 7.96 6.87
N ALA A 181 0.13 7.16 7.37
CA ALA A 181 1.27 7.70 8.12
C ALA A 181 2.12 8.63 7.26
N ARG A 182 2.36 8.28 5.99
CA ARG A 182 3.08 9.13 5.03
C ARG A 182 2.34 10.44 4.73
N VAL A 183 1.00 10.41 4.62
CA VAL A 183 0.18 11.61 4.46
C VAL A 183 0.35 12.55 5.64
N LEU A 184 0.18 12.04 6.86
CA LEU A 184 0.26 12.85 8.07
C LEU A 184 1.67 13.40 8.30
N THR A 185 2.71 12.59 8.04
CA THR A 185 4.10 13.05 8.07
C THR A 185 4.34 14.18 7.06
N ASN A 186 3.89 14.00 5.81
CA ASN A 186 4.08 15.00 4.76
C ASN A 186 3.39 16.33 5.07
N VAL A 187 2.16 16.28 5.59
CA VAL A 187 1.39 17.51 5.94
C VAL A 187 2.08 18.28 7.05
N ASN A 188 2.67 17.59 8.02
CA ASN A 188 3.31 18.20 9.19
C ASN A 188 4.81 18.44 9.01
N SER A 189 5.40 17.97 7.91
CA SER A 189 6.84 18.12 7.67
C SER A 189 7.22 19.58 7.45
N GLU A 190 8.31 19.98 8.10
CA GLU A 190 8.99 21.26 7.88
C GLU A 190 10.29 21.10 7.06
N ASP A 191 10.62 19.86 6.66
CA ASP A 191 11.81 19.58 5.85
C ASP A 191 11.73 20.33 4.50
N PRO A 192 12.74 21.18 4.20
CA PRO A 192 12.75 21.97 2.95
C PRO A 192 12.63 21.10 1.68
N ASN A 193 13.21 19.91 1.68
CA ASN A 193 13.16 18.99 0.54
C ASN A 193 11.76 18.41 0.36
N GLU A 194 11.09 18.06 1.47
CA GLU A 194 9.71 17.58 1.42
C GLU A 194 8.73 18.68 1.03
N VAL A 195 8.90 19.88 1.58
CA VAL A 195 8.07 21.05 1.26
C VAL A 195 8.26 21.46 -0.21
N ALA A 196 9.47 21.38 -0.75
CA ALA A 196 9.75 21.68 -2.15
C ALA A 196 9.03 20.75 -3.13
N SER A 197 8.79 19.49 -2.74
CA SER A 197 8.02 18.53 -3.55
C SER A 197 6.50 18.77 -3.51
N GLY A 198 6.05 19.66 -2.63
CA GLY A 198 4.64 19.92 -2.34
C GLY A 198 4.10 19.10 -1.17
N LYS A 199 2.95 19.51 -0.67
CA LYS A 199 2.24 18.83 0.42
C LYS A 199 0.99 18.14 -0.08
N VAL A 200 0.61 17.07 0.58
CA VAL A 200 -0.68 16.40 0.35
C VAL A 200 -1.82 17.34 0.77
N ILE A 201 -2.88 17.36 -0.01
CA ILE A 201 -4.04 18.22 0.22
C ILE A 201 -5.00 17.48 1.16
N LEU A 202 -5.08 17.92 2.41
CA LEU A 202 -6.14 17.43 3.32
C LEU A 202 -7.46 18.12 2.99
N ALA A 203 -8.47 17.33 2.65
CA ALA A 203 -9.82 17.80 2.37
C ALA A 203 -10.63 17.94 3.65
N GLY A 204 -10.45 17.07 4.62
CA GLY A 204 -11.12 17.10 5.91
C GLY A 204 -10.55 16.03 6.86
N ASN A 205 -11.00 16.09 8.10
CA ASN A 205 -10.46 15.29 9.20
C ASN A 205 -11.55 14.79 10.18
N THR A 206 -12.78 14.67 9.73
CA THR A 206 -13.89 14.18 10.55
C THR A 206 -14.29 12.76 10.17
N ALA A 207 -14.74 12.00 11.16
CA ALA A 207 -15.33 10.68 10.94
C ALA A 207 -16.68 10.81 10.25
N PHE A 208 -17.09 9.79 9.52
CA PHE A 208 -18.37 9.70 8.85
C PHE A 208 -19.38 8.96 9.73
N THR A 209 -20.55 9.52 9.91
CA THR A 209 -21.67 8.89 10.58
C THR A 209 -22.81 8.60 9.61
N THR A 210 -22.87 9.35 8.52
CA THR A 210 -23.92 9.27 7.51
C THR A 210 -23.36 9.25 6.10
N GLY A 211 -24.06 8.59 5.17
CA GLY A 211 -23.64 8.57 3.77
C GLY A 211 -23.70 9.95 3.09
N ALA A 212 -24.52 10.88 3.61
CA ALA A 212 -24.53 12.27 3.14
C ALA A 212 -23.20 12.99 3.42
N GLU A 213 -22.56 12.69 4.55
CA GLU A 213 -21.23 13.21 4.87
C GLU A 213 -20.17 12.65 3.94
N VAL A 214 -20.26 11.37 3.56
CA VAL A 214 -19.38 10.77 2.57
C VAL A 214 -19.53 11.44 1.21
N GLU A 215 -20.78 11.70 0.75
CA GLU A 215 -21.01 12.44 -0.50
C GLU A 215 -20.39 13.85 -0.46
N ASN A 216 -20.58 14.57 0.63
CA ASN A 216 -19.99 15.90 0.83
C ASN A 216 -18.45 15.86 0.85
N ALA A 217 -17.86 14.83 1.47
CA ALA A 217 -16.42 14.62 1.48
C ALA A 217 -15.88 14.38 0.06
N LEU A 218 -16.51 13.47 -0.70
CA LEU A 218 -16.15 13.22 -2.11
C LEU A 218 -16.24 14.50 -2.96
N TYR A 219 -17.28 15.30 -2.76
CA TYR A 219 -17.44 16.55 -3.47
C TYR A 219 -16.38 17.59 -3.07
N THR A 220 -16.06 17.71 -1.78
CA THR A 220 -15.02 18.59 -1.27
C THR A 220 -13.65 18.20 -1.79
N MET A 221 -13.34 16.90 -1.79
CA MET A 221 -12.10 16.37 -2.37
C MET A 221 -12.00 16.68 -3.86
N TRP A 222 -13.09 16.53 -4.59
CA TRP A 222 -13.15 16.88 -6.01
C TRP A 222 -12.87 18.36 -6.25
N LEU A 223 -13.43 19.26 -5.44
CA LEU A 223 -13.18 20.70 -5.54
C LEU A 223 -11.73 21.09 -5.22
N LYS A 224 -11.10 20.40 -4.26
CA LYS A 224 -9.72 20.65 -3.88
C LYS A 224 -8.70 20.00 -4.82
N CYS A 225 -9.12 19.02 -5.64
CA CYS A 225 -8.23 18.36 -6.59
C CYS A 225 -7.69 19.36 -7.63
N PRO A 226 -6.39 19.38 -7.92
CA PRO A 226 -5.80 20.25 -8.92
C PRO A 226 -6.42 20.06 -10.31
N LYS A 227 -6.67 21.15 -11.04
CA LYS A 227 -7.40 21.13 -12.32
C LYS A 227 -6.70 20.30 -13.40
N ASN A 228 -5.38 20.32 -13.42
CA ASN A 228 -4.56 19.52 -14.35
C ASN A 228 -4.70 18.02 -14.11
N VAL A 229 -4.82 17.60 -12.84
CA VAL A 229 -4.96 16.18 -12.45
C VAL A 229 -6.37 15.65 -12.74
N ARG A 230 -7.41 16.51 -12.66
CA ARG A 230 -8.81 16.10 -12.92
C ARG A 230 -9.04 15.47 -14.29
N LYS A 231 -8.26 15.84 -15.29
CA LYS A 231 -8.38 15.30 -16.66
C LYS A 231 -7.83 13.89 -16.79
N SER A 232 -6.93 13.49 -15.90
CA SER A 232 -6.29 12.16 -15.98
C SER A 232 -7.31 11.03 -15.88
N SER A 233 -7.19 10.04 -16.76
CA SER A 233 -7.96 8.79 -16.69
C SER A 233 -7.54 7.92 -15.50
N ALA A 234 -6.30 8.09 -15.03
CA ALA A 234 -5.72 7.39 -13.90
C ALA A 234 -6.22 7.88 -12.54
N LEU A 235 -6.97 9.01 -12.51
CA LEU A 235 -7.53 9.55 -11.29
C LEU A 235 -8.64 8.64 -10.76
N LYS A 236 -8.45 8.13 -9.54
CA LYS A 236 -9.39 7.23 -8.87
C LYS A 236 -9.65 7.71 -7.45
N PHE A 237 -10.86 7.43 -6.95
CA PHE A 237 -11.14 7.47 -5.52
C PHE A 237 -10.87 6.08 -4.95
N VAL A 238 -10.22 6.02 -3.81
CA VAL A 238 -9.93 4.75 -3.09
C VAL A 238 -10.47 4.89 -1.68
N MET A 239 -11.27 3.93 -1.24
CA MET A 239 -11.89 3.93 0.09
C MET A 239 -12.09 2.50 0.60
N GLY A 240 -12.34 2.35 1.89
CA GLY A 240 -12.69 1.08 2.52
C GLY A 240 -14.15 0.70 2.34
N TRP A 241 -14.46 -0.58 2.61
CA TRP A 241 -15.82 -1.11 2.51
C TRP A 241 -16.81 -0.40 3.42
N GLU A 242 -16.45 -0.09 4.64
CA GLU A 242 -17.32 0.57 5.61
C GLU A 242 -17.76 1.96 5.14
N THR A 243 -16.81 2.75 4.63
CA THR A 243 -17.12 4.06 4.04
C THR A 243 -17.98 3.93 2.79
N TRP A 244 -17.74 2.87 1.99
CA TRP A 244 -18.54 2.59 0.81
C TRP A 244 -19.97 2.18 1.17
N ASP A 245 -20.16 1.32 2.16
CA ASP A 245 -21.48 0.85 2.57
C ASP A 245 -22.37 1.99 3.07
N LEU A 246 -21.80 2.92 3.85
CA LEU A 246 -22.51 4.14 4.24
C LEU A 246 -22.98 4.95 3.02
N TYR A 247 -22.10 5.10 2.02
CA TYR A 247 -22.42 5.83 0.81
C TYR A 247 -23.46 5.10 -0.04
N ASP A 248 -23.31 3.78 -0.20
CA ASP A 248 -24.23 2.95 -0.98
C ASP A 248 -25.63 2.91 -0.38
N GLN A 249 -25.73 2.82 0.96
CA GLN A 249 -27.01 2.91 1.67
C GLN A 249 -27.68 4.27 1.43
N TYR A 250 -26.90 5.34 1.45
CA TYR A 250 -27.41 6.69 1.18
C TYR A 250 -27.89 6.84 -0.27
N LEU A 251 -27.15 6.34 -1.25
CA LEU A 251 -27.59 6.34 -2.65
C LEU A 251 -28.88 5.53 -2.84
N THR A 252 -29.03 4.43 -2.11
CA THR A 252 -30.25 3.61 -2.13
C THR A 252 -31.45 4.40 -1.58
N SER A 253 -31.26 5.15 -0.51
CA SER A 253 -32.31 5.98 0.08
C SER A 253 -32.77 7.14 -0.81
N LYS A 254 -31.91 7.56 -1.76
CA LYS A 254 -32.23 8.61 -2.74
C LYS A 254 -32.86 8.11 -4.02
N ASP A 255 -33.20 6.83 -4.15
CA ASP A 255 -33.70 6.19 -5.38
C ASP A 255 -32.80 6.34 -6.61
N VAL A 256 -31.56 6.78 -6.44
CA VAL A 256 -30.62 7.03 -7.55
C VAL A 256 -30.09 5.71 -8.14
N LYS A 257 -30.16 4.61 -7.39
CA LYS A 257 -29.70 3.29 -7.80
C LYS A 257 -30.49 2.65 -8.96
N TYR A 258 -31.75 3.09 -9.17
CA TYR A 258 -32.67 2.43 -10.07
C TYR A 258 -32.77 3.06 -11.47
N THR A 259 -31.86 3.94 -11.84
CA THR A 259 -31.77 4.44 -13.21
C THR A 259 -31.14 3.41 -14.15
N GLU A 260 -31.59 3.40 -15.41
CA GLU A 260 -31.22 2.40 -16.45
C GLU A 260 -29.71 2.13 -16.65
N ASN A 261 -28.81 2.92 -16.05
CA ASN A 261 -27.36 2.75 -16.11
C ASN A 261 -26.72 2.55 -14.72
N ALA A 262 -27.48 2.11 -13.73
CA ALA A 262 -27.03 2.00 -12.35
C ALA A 262 -25.80 1.09 -12.19
N GLU A 263 -25.75 -0.05 -12.90
CA GLU A 263 -24.61 -0.97 -12.84
C GLU A 263 -23.33 -0.36 -13.43
N VAL A 264 -23.43 0.38 -14.52
CA VAL A 264 -22.29 1.03 -15.18
C VAL A 264 -21.72 2.16 -14.32
N ASN A 265 -22.54 2.80 -13.52
CA ASN A 265 -22.16 3.92 -12.67
C ASN A 265 -21.98 3.56 -11.19
N LYS A 266 -22.22 2.31 -10.81
CA LYS A 266 -22.18 1.85 -9.40
C LYS A 266 -20.92 2.30 -8.67
N TYR A 267 -19.76 2.18 -9.31
CA TYR A 267 -18.47 2.55 -8.73
C TYR A 267 -17.87 3.79 -9.42
N LYS A 268 -18.66 4.84 -9.60
CA LYS A 268 -18.18 6.10 -10.21
C LYS A 268 -18.71 7.32 -9.46
N PHE A 269 -17.84 8.30 -9.28
CA PHE A 269 -18.20 9.63 -8.79
C PHE A 269 -17.63 10.69 -9.73
N LYS A 270 -18.47 11.61 -10.24
CA LYS A 270 -18.07 12.61 -11.25
C LYS A 270 -17.32 12.02 -12.45
N GLY A 271 -17.69 10.82 -12.89
CA GLY A 271 -17.08 10.11 -14.01
C GLY A 271 -15.72 9.45 -13.70
N LYS A 272 -15.25 9.49 -12.46
CA LYS A 272 -14.03 8.82 -12.00
C LYS A 272 -14.37 7.53 -11.26
N LYS A 273 -13.52 6.50 -11.44
CA LYS A 273 -13.71 5.20 -10.78
C LYS A 273 -13.52 5.37 -9.28
N VAL A 274 -14.44 4.79 -8.52
CA VAL A 274 -14.30 4.54 -7.09
C VAL A 274 -13.84 3.11 -6.92
N VAL A 275 -12.75 2.89 -6.23
CA VAL A 275 -12.20 1.57 -5.94
C VAL A 275 -12.36 1.34 -4.45
N VAL A 276 -12.99 0.22 -4.13
CA VAL A 276 -13.21 -0.20 -2.74
C VAL A 276 -12.24 -1.34 -2.46
N ILE A 277 -11.47 -1.22 -1.40
CA ILE A 277 -10.42 -2.18 -1.05
C ILE A 277 -10.51 -2.58 0.42
N ASN A 278 -10.06 -3.79 0.70
CA ASN A 278 -9.78 -4.23 2.06
C ASN A 278 -8.52 -3.53 2.58
N GLY A 279 -8.39 -3.39 3.88
CA GLY A 279 -7.19 -2.80 4.52
C GLY A 279 -7.12 -1.28 4.50
N MET A 280 -8.03 -0.59 3.83
CA MET A 280 -8.16 0.85 3.98
C MET A 280 -8.74 1.18 5.35
N PRO A 281 -8.10 2.10 6.11
CA PRO A 281 -8.63 2.51 7.40
C PRO A 281 -10.00 3.19 7.26
N GLU A 282 -10.84 2.96 8.25
CA GLU A 282 -12.18 3.55 8.33
C GLU A 282 -12.12 5.08 8.19
N HIS A 283 -13.18 5.66 7.67
CA HIS A 283 -13.32 7.11 7.51
C HIS A 283 -12.16 7.77 6.75
N THR A 284 -11.53 7.01 5.85
CA THR A 284 -10.42 7.50 5.03
C THR A 284 -10.72 7.32 3.54
N ILE A 285 -10.50 8.38 2.78
CA ILE A 285 -10.69 8.38 1.33
C ILE A 285 -9.46 9.04 0.69
N PHE A 286 -8.90 8.39 -0.30
CA PHE A 286 -7.82 8.92 -1.13
C PHE A 286 -8.34 9.27 -2.52
N LEU A 287 -7.93 10.41 -3.06
CA LEU A 287 -8.14 10.81 -4.44
C LEU A 287 -6.79 11.15 -5.06
N GLY A 288 -6.37 10.40 -6.04
CA GLY A 288 -5.08 10.59 -6.70
C GLY A 288 -4.95 9.76 -7.97
N LYS A 289 -3.83 9.91 -8.65
CA LYS A 289 -3.47 9.04 -9.76
C LYS A 289 -2.95 7.72 -9.20
N PHE A 290 -3.74 6.68 -9.31
CA PHE A 290 -3.38 5.35 -8.86
C PHE A 290 -3.31 4.39 -10.04
N THR A 291 -2.09 4.03 -10.42
CA THR A 291 -1.79 3.11 -11.53
C THR A 291 -0.64 2.19 -11.16
N SER A 292 -0.47 1.12 -11.91
CA SER A 292 0.75 0.29 -11.85
C SER A 292 1.94 0.93 -12.57
N GLY A 293 1.71 2.02 -13.32
CA GLY A 293 2.75 2.74 -14.07
C GLY A 293 3.55 3.73 -13.22
N MET A 294 4.60 4.29 -13.81
CA MET A 294 5.50 5.27 -13.15
C MET A 294 4.84 6.60 -12.82
N ASP A 295 3.68 6.91 -13.37
CA ASP A 295 2.88 8.10 -13.12
C ASP A 295 1.97 7.97 -11.88
N SER A 296 2.06 6.84 -11.18
CA SER A 296 1.35 6.61 -9.92
C SER A 296 1.86 7.55 -8.82
N CYS A 297 0.93 8.06 -8.02
CA CYS A 297 1.28 8.85 -6.84
C CYS A 297 1.82 8.00 -5.68
N LEU A 298 1.46 6.72 -5.62
CA LEU A 298 1.86 5.80 -4.56
C LEU A 298 2.83 4.76 -5.15
N TRP A 299 4.01 4.66 -4.54
CA TRP A 299 5.05 3.72 -4.94
C TRP A 299 5.40 2.79 -3.79
N MET A 300 5.68 1.56 -4.15
CA MET A 300 6.17 0.52 -3.26
C MET A 300 7.56 0.09 -3.72
N GLY A 301 8.52 0.21 -2.83
CA GLY A 301 9.88 -0.30 -3.03
C GLY A 301 9.99 -1.70 -2.45
N VAL A 302 10.52 -2.62 -3.24
CA VAL A 302 10.80 -3.98 -2.82
C VAL A 302 12.22 -4.36 -3.18
N ASP A 303 12.85 -5.16 -2.35
CA ASP A 303 14.09 -5.84 -2.68
C ASP A 303 13.72 -7.24 -3.15
N TYR A 304 13.99 -7.51 -4.42
CA TYR A 304 13.94 -8.88 -4.90
C TYR A 304 15.18 -9.59 -4.37
N ALA A 305 14.94 -10.71 -3.78
CA ALA A 305 15.92 -11.59 -3.20
C ALA A 305 17.26 -11.57 -3.96
N THR A 306 18.25 -10.95 -3.36
CA THR A 306 19.61 -11.40 -3.57
C THR A 306 19.70 -12.83 -3.03
N ASP A 307 20.70 -13.59 -3.42
CA ASP A 307 20.90 -15.02 -3.09
C ASP A 307 20.70 -15.41 -1.62
N GLN A 308 20.50 -14.45 -0.72
CA GLN A 308 20.29 -14.64 0.71
C GLN A 308 18.82 -14.61 1.14
N GLU A 309 17.91 -14.12 0.31
CA GLU A 309 16.47 -14.04 0.62
C GLU A 309 15.74 -15.17 -0.09
N SER A 310 15.54 -16.25 0.60
CA SER A 310 14.89 -17.44 0.07
C SER A 310 13.74 -17.87 0.96
N VAL A 311 12.70 -18.42 0.35
CA VAL A 311 11.69 -19.20 1.06
C VAL A 311 12.31 -20.52 1.43
N LYS A 312 12.47 -20.78 2.72
CA LYS A 312 13.03 -22.02 3.25
C LYS A 312 11.94 -22.82 3.93
N VAL A 313 11.89 -24.10 3.58
CA VAL A 313 11.08 -25.09 4.27
C VAL A 313 11.98 -26.26 4.57
N GLU A 314 12.39 -26.39 5.81
CA GLU A 314 13.36 -27.39 6.24
C GLU A 314 12.94 -27.98 7.59
N ARG A 315 13.53 -29.12 7.96
CA ARG A 315 13.39 -29.65 9.32
C ARG A 315 14.12 -28.72 10.29
N LEU A 316 13.50 -28.49 11.45
CA LEU A 316 14.05 -27.62 12.48
C LEU A 316 15.41 -28.15 12.99
N GLN A 317 15.51 -29.45 13.16
CA GLN A 317 16.74 -30.18 13.54
C GLN A 317 16.77 -31.54 12.86
N ALA A 318 17.94 -32.10 12.68
CA ALA A 318 18.13 -33.39 12.02
C ALA A 318 17.36 -34.56 12.68
N ASN A 319 17.12 -34.50 13.98
CA ASN A 319 16.38 -35.46 14.80
C ASN A 319 14.97 -34.98 15.18
N SER A 320 14.52 -33.86 14.66
CA SER A 320 13.18 -33.29 14.92
C SER A 320 12.22 -33.65 13.80
N GLU A 321 10.97 -33.92 14.16
CA GLU A 321 9.86 -34.07 13.22
C GLU A 321 9.22 -32.73 12.86
N LEU A 322 9.62 -31.66 13.54
CA LEU A 322 9.15 -30.32 13.28
C LEU A 322 9.78 -29.74 12.02
N TYR A 323 8.95 -29.09 11.22
CA TYR A 323 9.37 -28.31 10.06
C TYR A 323 9.21 -26.83 10.35
N PHE A 324 10.03 -26.02 9.72
CA PHE A 324 9.85 -24.56 9.75
C PHE A 324 9.70 -24.01 8.34
N PHE A 325 8.88 -22.98 8.24
CA PHE A 325 8.74 -22.12 7.07
C PHE A 325 9.33 -20.76 7.39
N GLN A 326 10.24 -20.30 6.57
CA GLN A 326 10.86 -18.99 6.71
C GLN A 326 10.86 -18.26 5.38
N MET A 327 10.37 -17.01 5.40
CA MET A 327 10.39 -16.11 4.26
C MET A 327 10.83 -14.72 4.74
N ARG A 328 11.76 -14.11 4.04
CA ARG A 328 12.22 -12.74 4.33
C ARG A 328 11.77 -11.82 3.22
N MET A 329 11.42 -10.59 3.59
CA MET A 329 10.96 -9.56 2.65
C MET A 329 11.46 -8.21 3.10
N LYS A 330 11.65 -7.31 2.12
CA LYS A 330 11.89 -5.89 2.37
C LYS A 330 10.85 -5.08 1.60
N VAL A 331 10.14 -4.23 2.31
CA VAL A 331 9.09 -3.39 1.72
C VAL A 331 9.15 -2.00 2.33
N ASP A 332 8.89 -1.01 1.49
CA ASP A 332 8.58 0.35 1.91
C ASP A 332 7.54 0.96 0.97
N VAL A 333 6.73 1.86 1.50
CA VAL A 333 5.71 2.58 0.73
C VAL A 333 5.91 4.08 0.90
N ASN A 334 5.87 4.83 -0.19
CA ASN A 334 5.95 6.28 -0.14
C ASN A 334 5.07 6.97 -1.20
N ILE A 335 4.68 8.19 -0.89
CA ILE A 335 3.95 9.10 -1.78
C ILE A 335 4.98 9.90 -2.58
N VAL A 336 5.04 9.69 -3.88
CA VAL A 336 6.01 10.33 -4.76
C VAL A 336 5.51 11.69 -5.26
N LEU A 337 4.21 11.81 -5.53
CA LEU A 337 3.59 13.04 -6.03
C LEU A 337 2.57 13.61 -5.02
N PRO A 338 3.01 14.19 -3.90
CA PRO A 338 2.12 14.62 -2.82
C PRO A 338 1.16 15.74 -3.25
N SER A 339 1.59 16.66 -4.11
CA SER A 339 0.76 17.76 -4.61
C SER A 339 -0.43 17.31 -5.48
N GLU A 340 -0.43 16.08 -5.95
CA GLU A 340 -1.48 15.51 -6.80
C GLU A 340 -2.48 14.63 -6.03
N ILE A 341 -2.26 14.45 -4.73
CA ILE A 341 -3.11 13.64 -3.87
C ILE A 341 -3.98 14.54 -2.98
N VAL A 342 -5.25 14.21 -2.92
CA VAL A 342 -6.21 14.78 -1.97
C VAL A 342 -6.69 13.67 -1.05
N VAL A 343 -6.63 13.91 0.25
CA VAL A 343 -7.00 12.91 1.26
C VAL A 343 -8.04 13.47 2.20
N TRP A 344 -9.01 12.64 2.55
CA TRP A 344 -9.87 12.83 3.70
C TRP A 344 -9.57 11.71 4.68
N THR A 345 -9.21 12.05 5.90
CA THR A 345 -8.93 11.05 6.93
C THR A 345 -9.32 11.57 8.31
N ALA A 346 -10.02 10.74 9.08
CA ALA A 346 -10.33 11.04 10.46
C ALA A 346 -9.14 10.84 11.40
N TYR A 347 -8.08 10.22 10.91
CA TYR A 347 -6.85 10.04 11.67
C TYR A 347 -6.07 11.35 11.81
N LYS A 348 -5.52 11.56 13.00
CA LYS A 348 -4.78 12.78 13.36
C LYS A 348 -3.41 12.39 13.90
N SER A 349 -2.42 13.25 13.62
CA SER A 349 -1.15 13.21 14.33
C SER A 349 -1.26 14.05 15.59
N ALA A 350 -0.86 13.50 16.71
CA ALA A 350 -0.71 14.22 17.98
C ALA A 350 0.68 14.86 18.07
#